data_e76edb21c8ca5172c7076d1218cb4002
#
_entry.id   e76edb21c8ca5172c7076d1218cb4002
#
_cell.length_a   1.000
_cell.length_b   1.000
_cell.length_c   1.000
_cell.angle_alpha   90.00
_cell.angle_beta   90.00
_cell.angle_gamma   90.00
#
_symmetry.space_group_name_H-M   'P 1'
#
loop_
_entity.id
_entity.type
_entity.pdbx_description
1 polymer ?
#
loop_
_entity_poly.entity_id
_entity_poly.type
_entity_poly.pdbx_seq_one_letter_code
_entity_poly.pdbx_strand_id
1 'polypeptide(L)'
;MPNYDENTPFLLIARVQVKPGKLDEYIALAKATDEAVKASEPGMLHHTFDQDPDDPLKFVWSEVYKDDQAFLTHVSNPPVQDYVAKHQPLSD
;
A
#
# COMPACT_ATOMS: atom_id res chain seq x y z
N MET A 1 -27.37 -5.02 9.72
CA MET A 1 -26.04 -4.41 9.69
C MET A 1 -24.98 -5.45 9.96
N PRO A 2 -24.00 -5.59 9.08
CA PRO A 2 -22.94 -6.55 9.34
C PRO A 2 -22.12 -6.13 10.56
N ASN A 3 -21.71 -7.11 11.34
CA ASN A 3 -20.83 -6.89 12.46
C ASN A 3 -19.39 -7.09 12.04
N TYR A 4 -18.55 -6.11 12.31
CA TYR A 4 -17.12 -6.23 12.13
C TYR A 4 -16.51 -6.96 13.31
N ASP A 5 -15.65 -7.93 13.04
CA ASP A 5 -14.83 -8.59 14.04
C ASP A 5 -13.44 -8.90 13.47
N GLU A 6 -12.59 -9.53 14.27
CA GLU A 6 -11.20 -9.84 13.89
C GLU A 6 -11.05 -10.76 12.67
N ASN A 7 -12.14 -11.42 12.25
CA ASN A 7 -12.14 -12.33 11.10
C ASN A 7 -12.83 -11.73 9.88
N THR A 8 -13.24 -10.47 9.96
CA THR A 8 -13.95 -9.79 8.86
C THR A 8 -12.95 -9.18 7.89
N PRO A 9 -13.04 -9.46 6.57
CA PRO A 9 -12.23 -8.76 5.59
C PRO A 9 -12.55 -7.25 5.58
N PHE A 10 -11.54 -6.43 5.32
CA PHE A 10 -11.74 -4.98 5.26
C PHE A 10 -10.86 -4.32 4.20
N LEU A 11 -11.32 -3.17 3.74
CA LEU A 11 -10.66 -2.34 2.74
C LEU A 11 -9.94 -1.17 3.42
N LEU A 12 -8.70 -0.93 3.01
CA LEU A 12 -7.93 0.23 3.41
C LEU A 12 -7.53 1.02 2.17
N ILE A 13 -7.71 2.33 2.22
CA ILE A 13 -7.30 3.25 1.17
C ILE A 13 -6.23 4.18 1.73
N ALA A 14 -5.08 4.24 1.06
CA ALA A 14 -4.00 5.15 1.43
C ALA A 14 -3.70 6.10 0.26
N ARG A 15 -3.69 7.39 0.53
CA ARG A 15 -3.40 8.42 -0.48
C ARG A 15 -2.00 8.96 -0.31
N VAL A 16 -1.29 9.12 -1.44
CA VAL A 16 0.08 9.62 -1.44
C VAL A 16 0.20 10.77 -2.43
N GLN A 17 0.82 11.86 -1.99
CA GLN A 17 1.21 12.98 -2.85
C GLN A 17 2.72 12.92 -3.03
N VAL A 18 3.19 12.64 -4.25
CA VAL A 18 4.61 12.57 -4.58
C VAL A 18 5.16 13.97 -4.82
N LYS A 19 6.38 14.21 -4.40
CA LYS A 19 7.04 15.51 -4.61
C LYS A 19 7.43 15.69 -6.08
N PRO A 20 7.40 16.92 -6.60
CA PRO A 20 7.89 17.20 -7.95
C PRO A 20 9.33 16.71 -8.13
N GLY A 21 9.59 16.06 -9.27
CA GLY A 21 10.92 15.51 -9.58
C GLY A 21 11.22 14.16 -8.95
N LYS A 22 10.29 13.58 -8.19
CA LYS A 22 10.47 12.29 -7.51
C LYS A 22 9.57 11.18 -8.05
N LEU A 23 8.86 11.42 -9.15
CA LEU A 23 7.87 10.50 -9.67
C LEU A 23 8.48 9.15 -10.04
N ASP A 24 9.57 9.13 -10.80
CA ASP A 24 10.17 7.89 -11.27
C ASP A 24 10.70 7.04 -10.11
N GLU A 25 11.33 7.68 -9.11
CA GLU A 25 11.79 7.01 -7.91
C GLU A 25 10.62 6.41 -7.13
N TYR A 26 9.54 7.16 -7.01
CA TYR A 26 8.36 6.68 -6.29
C TYR A 26 7.72 5.49 -6.99
N ILE A 27 7.54 5.56 -8.31
CA ILE A 27 6.94 4.45 -9.08
C ILE A 27 7.78 3.19 -8.93
N ALA A 28 9.10 3.30 -9.03
CA ALA A 28 9.99 2.16 -8.87
C ALA A 28 9.85 1.53 -7.48
N LEU A 29 9.81 2.36 -6.43
CA LEU A 29 9.62 1.90 -5.06
C LEU A 29 8.26 1.23 -4.87
N ALA A 30 7.20 1.86 -5.35
CA ALA A 30 5.83 1.36 -5.21
C ALA A 30 5.66 0.02 -5.93
N LYS A 31 6.21 -0.09 -7.15
CA LYS A 31 6.15 -1.33 -7.92
C LYS A 31 6.86 -2.48 -7.23
N ALA A 32 8.06 -2.24 -6.73
CA ALA A 32 8.83 -3.26 -6.00
C ALA A 32 8.11 -3.70 -4.73
N THR A 33 7.51 -2.75 -4.00
CA THR A 33 6.76 -3.03 -2.78
C THR A 33 5.51 -3.85 -3.10
N ASP A 34 4.76 -3.46 -4.12
CA ASP A 34 3.55 -4.19 -4.54
C ASP A 34 3.87 -5.64 -4.90
N GLU A 35 4.92 -5.87 -5.68
CA GLU A 35 5.35 -7.21 -6.05
C GLU A 35 5.76 -8.03 -4.83
N ALA A 36 6.50 -7.43 -3.89
CA ALA A 36 6.95 -8.11 -2.68
C ALA A 36 5.79 -8.48 -1.76
N VAL A 37 4.81 -7.61 -1.61
CA VAL A 37 3.61 -7.87 -0.81
C VAL A 37 2.82 -9.02 -1.41
N LYS A 38 2.56 -9.00 -2.70
CA LYS A 38 1.82 -10.06 -3.39
C LYS A 38 2.52 -11.42 -3.27
N ALA A 39 3.85 -11.43 -3.25
CA ALA A 39 4.63 -12.66 -3.14
C ALA A 39 4.70 -13.22 -1.72
N SER A 40 4.53 -12.39 -0.70
CA SER A 40 4.81 -12.77 0.70
C SER A 40 3.62 -12.71 1.65
N GLU A 41 2.48 -12.14 1.24
CA GLU A 41 1.34 -11.94 2.12
C GLU A 41 0.08 -12.62 1.59
N PRO A 42 -0.14 -13.90 1.91
CA PRO A 42 -1.33 -14.62 1.42
C PRO A 42 -2.64 -14.07 1.98
N GLY A 43 -2.61 -13.34 3.08
CA GLY A 43 -3.80 -12.68 3.65
C GLY A 43 -4.17 -11.35 2.99
N MET A 44 -3.35 -10.87 2.06
CA MET A 44 -3.66 -9.68 1.27
C MET A 44 -4.46 -10.10 0.04
N LEU A 45 -5.78 -9.86 0.09
CA LEU A 45 -6.70 -10.31 -0.96
C LEU A 45 -6.67 -9.43 -2.19
N HIS A 46 -6.32 -8.16 -2.03
CA HIS A 46 -6.22 -7.17 -3.10
C HIS A 46 -5.17 -6.14 -2.70
N HIS A 47 -4.29 -5.79 -3.62
CA HIS A 47 -3.24 -4.81 -3.36
C HIS A 47 -2.86 -4.16 -4.68
N THR A 48 -3.22 -2.89 -4.83
CA THR A 48 -2.89 -2.11 -6.03
C THR A 48 -2.43 -0.71 -5.63
N PHE A 49 -1.63 -0.09 -6.50
CA PHE A 49 -1.42 1.34 -6.45
C PHE A 49 -1.79 1.92 -7.80
N ASP A 50 -2.54 3.02 -7.78
CA ASP A 50 -3.11 3.62 -8.97
C ASP A 50 -2.82 5.11 -9.00
N GLN A 51 -2.44 5.60 -10.17
CA GLN A 51 -2.13 6.99 -10.40
C GLN A 51 -3.42 7.77 -10.70
N ASP A 52 -3.53 8.97 -10.13
CA ASP A 52 -4.66 9.85 -10.42
C ASP A 52 -4.63 10.27 -11.89
N PRO A 53 -5.76 10.22 -12.62
CA PRO A 53 -5.78 10.59 -14.04
C PRO A 53 -5.54 12.09 -14.29
N ASP A 54 -5.79 12.94 -13.30
CA ASP A 54 -5.67 14.38 -13.43
C ASP A 54 -4.39 14.96 -12.82
N ASP A 55 -3.72 14.18 -11.96
CA ASP A 55 -2.48 14.63 -11.31
C ASP A 55 -1.48 13.45 -11.23
N PRO A 56 -0.43 13.46 -12.07
CA PRO A 56 0.53 12.35 -12.09
C PRO A 56 1.33 12.16 -10.80
N LEU A 57 1.28 13.13 -9.88
CA LEU A 57 1.96 13.04 -8.60
C LEU A 57 1.06 12.50 -7.48
N LYS A 58 -0.19 12.18 -7.78
CA LYS A 58 -1.11 11.58 -6.81
C LYS A 58 -1.30 10.11 -7.06
N PHE A 59 -1.21 9.33 -5.99
CA PHE A 59 -1.41 7.88 -6.03
C PHE A 59 -2.37 7.45 -4.94
N VAL A 60 -3.08 6.36 -5.20
CA VAL A 60 -3.96 5.71 -4.23
C VAL A 60 -3.58 4.24 -4.15
N TRP A 61 -3.33 3.78 -2.94
CA TRP A 61 -3.20 2.36 -2.64
C TRP A 61 -4.55 1.83 -2.21
N SER A 62 -4.98 0.74 -2.82
CA SER A 62 -6.19 0.01 -2.42
C SER A 62 -5.77 -1.35 -1.92
N GLU A 63 -6.16 -1.67 -0.68
CA GLU A 63 -5.71 -2.87 0.00
C GLU A 63 -6.91 -3.55 0.66
N VAL A 64 -7.09 -4.84 0.40
CA VAL A 64 -8.12 -5.63 1.07
C VAL A 64 -7.44 -6.71 1.89
N TYR A 65 -7.64 -6.67 3.19
CA TYR A 65 -7.09 -7.62 4.14
C TYR A 65 -8.13 -8.69 4.46
N LYS A 66 -7.68 -9.93 4.52
CA LYS A 66 -8.52 -11.07 4.86
C LYS A 66 -9.12 -10.94 6.26
N ASP A 67 -8.33 -10.40 7.20
CA ASP A 67 -8.69 -10.25 8.60
C ASP A 67 -7.71 -9.29 9.29
N ASP A 68 -7.91 -9.05 10.59
CA ASP A 68 -7.01 -8.18 11.36
C ASP A 68 -5.57 -8.70 11.39
N GLN A 69 -5.38 -10.00 11.48
CA GLN A 69 -4.04 -10.60 11.51
C GLN A 69 -3.28 -10.33 10.21
N ALA A 70 -3.97 -10.35 9.07
CA ALA A 70 -3.35 -10.03 7.79
C ALA A 70 -2.83 -8.59 7.77
N PHE A 71 -3.54 -7.65 8.39
CA PHE A 71 -3.08 -6.26 8.53
C PHE A 71 -1.83 -6.18 9.41
N LEU A 72 -1.82 -6.87 10.55
CA LEU A 72 -0.65 -6.88 11.45
C LEU A 72 0.57 -7.49 10.75
N THR A 73 0.36 -8.54 9.97
CA THR A 73 1.42 -9.15 9.16
C THR A 73 1.98 -8.14 8.15
N HIS A 74 1.08 -7.37 7.49
CA HIS A 74 1.48 -6.36 6.51
C HIS A 74 2.37 -5.28 7.14
N VAL A 75 1.94 -4.69 8.24
CA VAL A 75 2.69 -3.57 8.86
C VAL A 75 4.02 -4.00 9.46
N SER A 76 4.21 -5.30 9.73
CA SER A 76 5.48 -5.84 10.22
C SER A 76 6.34 -6.46 9.11
N ASN A 77 5.84 -6.56 7.89
CA ASN A 77 6.57 -7.15 6.77
C ASN A 77 7.73 -6.26 6.34
N PRO A 78 8.99 -6.78 6.28
CA PRO A 78 10.15 -5.96 5.94
C PRO A 78 10.05 -5.11 4.67
N PRO A 79 9.51 -5.60 3.54
CA PRO A 79 9.34 -4.74 2.35
C PRO A 79 8.44 -3.54 2.60
N VAL A 80 7.40 -3.70 3.45
CA VAL A 80 6.48 -2.62 3.79
C VAL A 80 7.17 -1.60 4.69
N GLN A 81 7.91 -2.07 5.68
CA GLN A 81 8.69 -1.18 6.56
C GLN A 81 9.74 -0.40 5.76
N ASP A 82 10.37 -1.03 4.79
CA ASP A 82 11.32 -0.40 3.89
C ASP A 82 10.63 0.69 3.04
N TYR A 83 9.44 0.40 2.51
CA TYR A 83 8.63 1.37 1.78
C TYR A 83 8.29 2.58 2.65
N VAL A 84 7.83 2.36 3.88
CA VAL A 84 7.47 3.45 4.80
C VAL A 84 8.67 4.38 5.02
N ALA A 85 9.86 3.82 5.20
CA ALA A 85 11.08 4.62 5.39
C ALA A 85 11.48 5.37 4.11
N LYS A 86 11.41 4.71 2.96
CA LYS A 86 11.91 5.26 1.70
C LYS A 86 10.98 6.25 1.03
N HIS A 87 9.64 6.12 1.22
CA HIS A 87 8.73 7.03 0.56
C HIS A 87 8.67 8.41 1.22
N GLN A 88 9.04 8.52 2.50
CA GLN A 88 8.96 9.79 3.23
C GLN A 88 9.71 10.94 2.53
N PRO A 89 10.97 10.77 2.07
CA PRO A 89 11.64 11.85 1.34
C PRO A 89 11.10 12.07 -0.07
N LEU A 90 10.29 11.15 -0.61
CA LEU A 90 9.74 11.23 -1.96
C LEU A 90 8.33 11.81 -2.00
N SER A 91 7.66 11.92 -0.84
CA SER A 91 6.26 12.31 -0.76
C SER A 91 6.00 13.32 0.36
N ASP A 92 4.88 14.00 0.25
CA ASP A 92 4.40 14.96 1.25
C ASP A 92 3.51 14.28 2.29
#